data_c26880943dc594c48cc983712e7e0447
#
_entry.id   c26880943dc594c48cc983712e7e0447
#
_cell.length_a   1.000
_cell.length_b   1.000
_cell.length_c   1.000
_cell.angle_alpha   90.00
_cell.angle_beta   90.00
_cell.angle_gamma   90.00
#
_symmetry.space_group_name_H-M   'P 1'
#
loop_
_entity.id
_entity.type
_entity.pdbx_description
1 polymer ?
#
loop_
_entity_poly.entity_id
_entity_poly.type
_entity_poly.pdbx_seq_one_letter_code
_entity_poly.pdbx_strand_id
1 'polypeptide(L)'
;MNANLSSAHRILFLNTLAFTICFACWTLNGVLVTYLVDNNIFNWSVVETGWLLGIPILSGSIMRLPLGILTDKYGGKPVFSTLLLLCSIPLFLLYFADSYWIYLLLSVLFGMVGTAFAVGIAFTSAWYPKEWQGRALGIFGMGNAGAALTTFFAPTLLNYLSADDPENGWRTLPIIYGITLTIIGFIFLFFVENKKAAVENKSVKQLLNPLSKIRVWRFGLYYFLVFGLFVAFSQWLLPYYVSVYQTSLVLAGLLTSAFSLPSGVIRAFGGYLSDKFGARKVMYWVLYSSLVLSGLLMLPKMEILTPGKGITTKKTGTVQTIEKDKIILDNGEFSISSKPEIPQQTSVLPKSFSWQEVLVKHNEKVQKKQLLAQGVTLIKFEAHIWVFSILVILIGIMWGIGKAAVYKHIPEYFPNEVGVVGGMVGLIGGLGGFIGPILFGYLLDFSGLWTSSWIFVFLVSAISLFWMNTIIKKMTHKEAPHIKDRIEHVNCNKD
;
A
#
# COMPACT_ATOMS: atom_id res chain seq x y z
N MET A 1 21.74 36.92 -8.93
CA MET A 1 20.50 36.10 -8.93
C MET A 1 20.70 34.69 -9.53
N ASN A 2 21.42 34.55 -10.67
CA ASN A 2 21.62 33.28 -11.35
C ASN A 2 22.48 32.23 -10.60
N ALA A 3 23.53 32.62 -9.88
CA ALA A 3 24.38 31.70 -9.12
C ALA A 3 23.63 31.01 -7.96
N ASN A 4 22.77 31.76 -7.24
CA ASN A 4 21.94 31.20 -6.16
C ASN A 4 20.90 30.18 -6.64
N LEU A 5 20.38 30.32 -7.87
CA LEU A 5 19.39 29.41 -8.44
C LEU A 5 20.03 28.10 -8.88
N SER A 6 21.25 28.12 -9.43
CA SER A 6 22.02 26.94 -9.80
C SER A 6 22.35 26.08 -8.57
N SER A 7 22.80 26.70 -7.49
CA SER A 7 23.03 26.00 -6.21
C SER A 7 21.75 25.38 -5.65
N ALA A 8 20.62 26.10 -5.69
CA ALA A 8 19.33 25.59 -5.22
C ALA A 8 18.87 24.35 -6.02
N HIS A 9 19.06 24.36 -7.34
CA HIS A 9 18.70 23.18 -8.17
C HIS A 9 19.60 21.97 -7.92
N ARG A 10 20.92 22.19 -7.77
CA ARG A 10 21.86 21.11 -7.39
C ARG A 10 21.47 20.49 -6.04
N ILE A 11 21.14 21.33 -5.06
CA ILE A 11 20.73 20.87 -3.73
C ILE A 11 19.39 20.15 -3.79
N LEU A 12 18.41 20.64 -4.56
CA LEU A 12 17.13 19.94 -4.78
C LEU A 12 17.35 18.55 -5.38
N PHE A 13 18.23 18.42 -6.38
CA PHE A 13 18.55 17.13 -6.98
C PHE A 13 19.16 16.18 -5.93
N LEU A 14 20.20 16.60 -5.20
CA LEU A 14 20.84 15.77 -4.18
C LEU A 14 19.87 15.40 -3.04
N ASN A 15 19.03 16.35 -2.62
CA ASN A 15 18.02 16.15 -1.59
C ASN A 15 16.95 15.12 -2.05
N THR A 16 16.51 15.23 -3.31
CA THR A 16 15.56 14.29 -3.91
C THR A 16 16.18 12.90 -4.05
N LEU A 17 17.42 12.80 -4.51
CA LEU A 17 18.16 11.54 -4.62
C LEU A 17 18.33 10.88 -3.26
N ALA A 18 18.77 11.63 -2.24
CA ALA A 18 18.91 11.11 -0.88
C ALA A 18 17.56 10.62 -0.34
N PHE A 19 16.49 11.36 -0.54
CA PHE A 19 15.14 10.93 -0.15
C PHE A 19 14.68 9.68 -0.90
N THR A 20 14.98 9.56 -2.20
CA THR A 20 14.67 8.38 -2.99
C THR A 20 15.33 7.12 -2.43
N ILE A 21 16.63 7.21 -2.11
CA ILE A 21 17.37 6.10 -1.50
C ILE A 21 16.86 5.78 -0.09
N CYS A 22 16.56 6.81 0.72
CA CYS A 22 15.92 6.61 2.02
C CYS A 22 14.59 5.87 1.91
N PHE A 23 13.76 6.25 0.94
CA PHE A 23 12.46 5.61 0.73
C PHE A 23 12.59 4.18 0.22
N ALA A 24 13.60 3.92 -0.61
CA ALA A 24 13.96 2.57 -1.04
C ALA A 24 14.35 1.68 0.16
N CYS A 25 15.23 2.17 1.05
CA CYS A 25 15.61 1.46 2.28
C CYS A 25 14.40 1.25 3.21
N TRP A 26 13.52 2.24 3.31
CA TRP A 26 12.36 2.20 4.19
C TRP A 26 11.37 1.09 3.85
N THR A 27 11.31 0.69 2.59
CA THR A 27 10.43 -0.38 2.08
C THR A 27 11.16 -1.70 1.81
N LEU A 28 12.44 -1.82 2.22
CA LEU A 28 13.27 -3.00 1.99
C LEU A 28 12.65 -4.28 2.57
N ASN A 29 12.05 -4.20 3.75
CA ASN A 29 11.43 -5.35 4.40
C ASN A 29 10.33 -6.00 3.55
N GLY A 30 9.64 -5.25 2.70
CA GLY A 30 8.65 -5.80 1.77
C GLY A 30 9.22 -6.91 0.88
N VAL A 31 10.44 -6.74 0.39
CA VAL A 31 11.13 -7.75 -0.43
C VAL A 31 11.82 -8.80 0.44
N LEU A 32 12.61 -8.34 1.41
CA LEU A 32 13.49 -9.22 2.18
C LEU A 32 12.71 -10.19 3.07
N VAL A 33 11.71 -9.70 3.81
CA VAL A 33 10.87 -10.57 4.67
C VAL A 33 10.06 -11.56 3.82
N THR A 34 9.53 -11.11 2.67
CA THR A 34 8.81 -12.02 1.77
C THR A 34 9.72 -13.14 1.28
N TYR A 35 10.96 -12.84 0.88
CA TYR A 35 11.93 -13.84 0.47
C TYR A 35 12.24 -14.83 1.59
N LEU A 36 12.48 -14.33 2.80
CA LEU A 36 12.85 -15.15 3.95
C LEU A 36 11.76 -16.14 4.36
N VAL A 37 10.49 -15.71 4.27
CA VAL A 37 9.34 -16.56 4.59
C VAL A 37 9.03 -17.52 3.44
N ASP A 38 9.05 -17.07 2.19
CA ASP A 38 8.73 -17.88 1.01
C ASP A 38 9.72 -19.03 0.79
N ASN A 39 11.02 -18.79 1.11
CA ASN A 39 12.07 -19.83 1.05
C ASN A 39 12.24 -20.61 2.36
N ASN A 40 11.36 -20.44 3.36
CA ASN A 40 11.40 -21.12 4.66
C ASN A 40 12.74 -20.93 5.41
N ILE A 41 13.45 -19.80 5.19
CA ILE A 41 14.66 -19.47 5.95
C ILE A 41 14.28 -19.12 7.39
N PHE A 42 13.18 -18.39 7.56
CA PHE A 42 12.54 -18.15 8.84
C PHE A 42 11.04 -18.50 8.79
N ASN A 43 10.58 -19.22 9.78
CA ASN A 43 9.18 -19.63 9.92
C ASN A 43 8.36 -18.56 10.66
N TRP A 44 8.33 -17.34 10.13
CA TRP A 44 7.54 -16.25 10.70
C TRP A 44 6.09 -16.37 10.29
N SER A 45 5.20 -16.22 11.26
CA SER A 45 3.75 -16.15 11.03
C SER A 45 3.38 -14.91 10.21
N VAL A 46 2.17 -14.92 9.64
CA VAL A 46 1.64 -13.77 8.89
C VAL A 46 1.56 -12.51 9.75
N VAL A 47 1.25 -12.67 11.05
CA VAL A 47 1.21 -11.55 12.01
C VAL A 47 2.62 -11.00 12.26
N GLU A 48 3.60 -11.86 12.49
CA GLU A 48 5.01 -11.46 12.66
C GLU A 48 5.53 -10.76 11.41
N THR A 49 5.19 -11.28 10.22
CA THR A 49 5.47 -10.62 8.94
C THR A 49 4.87 -9.22 8.90
N GLY A 50 3.60 -9.06 9.28
CA GLY A 50 2.94 -7.76 9.36
C GLY A 50 3.67 -6.76 10.26
N TRP A 51 4.17 -7.21 11.42
CA TRP A 51 4.98 -6.38 12.31
C TRP A 51 6.31 -5.97 11.69
N LEU A 52 7.03 -6.90 11.06
CA LEU A 52 8.30 -6.61 10.38
C LEU A 52 8.15 -5.62 9.23
N LEU A 53 7.04 -5.66 8.50
CA LEU A 53 6.73 -4.70 7.45
C LEU A 53 6.34 -3.32 8.01
N GLY A 54 5.62 -3.30 9.13
CA GLY A 54 5.08 -2.06 9.71
C GLY A 54 6.08 -1.29 10.56
N ILE A 55 6.93 -1.96 11.33
CA ILE A 55 7.75 -1.33 12.37
C ILE A 55 8.75 -0.28 11.86
N PRO A 56 9.39 -0.45 10.70
CA PRO A 56 10.24 0.60 10.12
C PRO A 56 9.45 1.89 9.85
N ILE A 57 8.17 1.73 9.50
CA ILE A 57 7.30 2.87 9.18
C ILE A 57 6.94 3.65 10.46
N LEU A 58 6.75 2.95 11.58
CA LEU A 58 6.49 3.58 12.87
C LEU A 58 7.67 4.48 13.29
N SER A 59 8.88 3.91 13.33
CA SER A 59 10.07 4.65 13.77
C SER A 59 10.34 5.87 12.88
N GLY A 60 10.26 5.70 11.55
CA GLY A 60 10.39 6.80 10.60
C GLY A 60 9.30 7.86 10.73
N SER A 61 8.09 7.49 11.14
CA SER A 61 6.98 8.43 11.32
C SER A 61 7.10 9.24 12.61
N ILE A 62 7.41 8.59 13.73
CA ILE A 62 7.56 9.25 15.05
C ILE A 62 8.75 10.23 15.01
N MET A 63 9.86 9.81 14.44
CA MET A 63 11.09 10.63 14.40
C MET A 63 10.99 11.85 13.47
N ARG A 64 9.93 11.99 12.67
CA ARG A 64 9.68 13.19 11.83
C ARG A 64 9.61 14.47 12.65
N LEU A 65 8.98 14.41 13.81
CA LEU A 65 8.81 15.60 14.66
C LEU A 65 10.16 16.06 15.25
N PRO A 66 10.93 15.22 15.99
CA PRO A 66 12.20 15.66 16.56
C PRO A 66 13.23 16.03 15.49
N LEU A 67 13.36 15.25 14.40
CA LEU A 67 14.33 15.57 13.35
C LEU A 67 13.90 16.77 12.49
N GLY A 68 12.61 17.03 12.34
CA GLY A 68 12.12 18.29 11.77
C GLY A 68 12.57 19.50 12.57
N ILE A 69 12.40 19.47 13.89
CA ILE A 69 12.86 20.54 14.81
C ILE A 69 14.37 20.70 14.74
N LEU A 70 15.13 19.60 14.71
CA LEU A 70 16.60 19.66 14.58
C LEU A 70 17.01 20.25 13.23
N THR A 71 16.27 19.97 12.16
CA THR A 71 16.52 20.54 10.83
C THR A 71 16.31 22.05 10.82
N ASP A 72 15.27 22.54 11.45
CA ASP A 72 15.02 23.97 11.58
C ASP A 72 16.14 24.67 12.37
N LYS A 73 16.63 24.03 13.44
CA LYS A 73 17.66 24.56 14.33
C LYS A 73 19.07 24.53 13.72
N TYR A 74 19.45 23.39 13.14
CA TYR A 74 20.82 23.13 12.68
C TYR A 74 21.00 23.23 11.17
N GLY A 75 19.89 23.22 10.41
CA GLY A 75 19.89 23.16 8.96
C GLY A 75 19.83 21.71 8.44
N GLY A 76 19.49 21.56 7.16
CA GLY A 76 19.25 20.24 6.59
C GLY A 76 20.51 19.40 6.39
N LYS A 77 21.65 20.01 6.06
CA LYS A 77 22.89 19.27 5.79
C LYS A 77 23.33 18.38 6.97
N PRO A 78 23.60 18.88 8.19
CA PRO A 78 24.08 18.04 9.27
C PRO A 78 23.05 17.00 9.69
N VAL A 79 21.76 17.37 9.76
CA VAL A 79 20.71 16.46 10.20
C VAL A 79 20.49 15.32 9.21
N PHE A 80 20.45 15.63 7.91
CA PHE A 80 20.27 14.60 6.90
C PHE A 80 21.47 13.69 6.75
N SER A 81 22.70 14.24 6.73
CA SER A 81 23.92 13.42 6.66
C SER A 81 24.03 12.49 7.86
N THR A 82 23.77 12.98 9.08
CA THR A 82 23.78 12.15 10.30
C THR A 82 22.70 11.05 10.23
N LEU A 83 21.49 11.39 9.77
CA LEU A 83 20.41 10.39 9.58
C LEU A 83 20.85 9.27 8.65
N LEU A 84 21.41 9.60 7.48
CA LEU A 84 21.86 8.62 6.48
C LEU A 84 22.94 7.70 7.05
N LEU A 85 23.96 8.27 7.69
CA LEU A 85 25.09 7.53 8.25
C LEU A 85 24.66 6.67 9.45
N LEU A 86 23.82 7.16 10.35
CA LEU A 86 23.34 6.38 11.49
C LEU A 86 22.40 5.24 11.05
N CYS A 87 21.54 5.46 10.07
CA CYS A 87 20.63 4.42 9.59
C CYS A 87 21.33 3.36 8.72
N SER A 88 22.55 3.59 8.22
CA SER A 88 23.32 2.57 7.52
C SER A 88 23.86 1.48 8.47
N ILE A 89 24.14 1.83 9.73
CA ILE A 89 24.69 0.89 10.72
C ILE A 89 23.78 -0.32 10.95
N PRO A 90 22.49 -0.17 11.29
CA PRO A 90 21.61 -1.32 11.47
C PRO A 90 21.41 -2.16 10.20
N LEU A 91 21.55 -1.57 8.99
CA LEU A 91 21.54 -2.35 7.75
C LEU A 91 22.76 -3.28 7.64
N PHE A 92 23.96 -2.84 8.04
CA PHE A 92 25.13 -3.72 8.14
C PHE A 92 24.93 -4.79 9.22
N LEU A 93 24.32 -4.44 10.34
CA LEU A 93 24.08 -5.37 11.45
C LEU A 93 23.02 -6.43 11.12
N LEU A 94 22.14 -6.19 10.13
CA LEU A 94 21.20 -7.22 9.65
C LEU A 94 21.91 -8.47 9.10
N TYR A 95 23.16 -8.38 8.71
CA TYR A 95 23.98 -9.53 8.35
C TYR A 95 24.03 -10.60 9.45
N PHE A 96 23.98 -10.19 10.72
CA PHE A 96 24.07 -11.04 11.91
C PHE A 96 22.69 -11.36 12.53
N ALA A 97 21.60 -11.01 11.84
CA ALA A 97 20.25 -11.21 12.37
C ALA A 97 19.81 -12.68 12.20
N ASP A 98 19.85 -13.45 13.29
CA ASP A 98 19.43 -14.86 13.31
C ASP A 98 18.12 -15.09 14.06
N SER A 99 17.53 -14.06 14.66
CA SER A 99 16.28 -14.16 15.39
C SER A 99 15.30 -13.05 15.03
N TYR A 100 14.01 -13.35 15.22
CA TYR A 100 12.91 -12.39 15.00
C TYR A 100 13.15 -11.06 15.73
N TRP A 101 13.50 -11.12 17.01
CA TRP A 101 13.63 -9.92 17.84
C TRP A 101 14.81 -9.05 17.46
N ILE A 102 15.94 -9.66 17.04
CA ILE A 102 17.09 -8.91 16.51
C ILE A 102 16.71 -8.25 15.21
N TYR A 103 16.06 -8.97 14.30
CA TYR A 103 15.60 -8.44 13.03
C TYR A 103 14.60 -7.28 13.23
N LEU A 104 13.64 -7.44 14.15
CA LEU A 104 12.67 -6.42 14.52
C LEU A 104 13.34 -5.16 15.06
N LEU A 105 14.29 -5.31 16.00
CA LEU A 105 15.03 -4.19 16.59
C LEU A 105 15.81 -3.42 15.52
N LEU A 106 16.53 -4.13 14.66
CA LEU A 106 17.28 -3.52 13.57
C LEU A 106 16.35 -2.83 12.58
N SER A 107 15.14 -3.37 12.34
CA SER A 107 14.10 -2.75 11.53
C SER A 107 13.59 -1.45 12.14
N VAL A 108 13.45 -1.35 13.46
CA VAL A 108 13.16 -0.07 14.15
C VAL A 108 14.25 0.95 13.88
N LEU A 109 15.52 0.54 13.99
CA LEU A 109 16.66 1.45 13.90
C LEU A 109 16.87 1.97 12.46
N PHE A 110 16.92 1.10 11.46
CA PHE A 110 17.05 1.59 10.08
C PHE A 110 15.77 2.28 9.58
N GLY A 111 14.61 1.92 10.11
CA GLY A 111 13.32 2.52 9.76
C GLY A 111 13.27 4.04 10.01
N MET A 112 14.10 4.56 10.91
CA MET A 112 14.23 6.02 11.13
C MET A 112 14.59 6.78 9.84
N VAL A 113 15.14 6.11 8.83
CA VAL A 113 15.41 6.67 7.49
C VAL A 113 14.15 7.30 6.84
N GLY A 114 12.95 6.83 7.19
CA GLY A 114 11.68 7.40 6.74
C GLY A 114 11.41 8.84 7.19
N THR A 115 12.22 9.34 8.15
CA THR A 115 12.21 10.73 8.59
C THR A 115 12.78 11.68 7.53
N ALA A 116 13.54 11.16 6.56
CA ALA A 116 14.11 11.91 5.44
C ALA A 116 13.10 12.81 4.74
N PHE A 117 11.82 12.42 4.72
CA PHE A 117 10.75 13.24 4.16
C PHE A 117 10.60 14.58 4.89
N ALA A 118 10.56 14.58 6.22
CA ALA A 118 10.40 15.80 7.01
C ALA A 118 11.65 16.69 6.92
N VAL A 119 12.83 16.08 7.06
CA VAL A 119 14.12 16.78 6.92
C VAL A 119 14.24 17.43 5.54
N GLY A 120 13.95 16.68 4.49
CA GLY A 120 14.08 17.15 3.11
C GLY A 120 13.07 18.22 2.72
N ILE A 121 11.82 18.17 3.22
CA ILE A 121 10.83 19.24 3.05
C ILE A 121 11.34 20.54 3.67
N ALA A 122 11.74 20.51 4.94
CA ALA A 122 12.23 21.68 5.64
C ALA A 122 13.46 22.28 4.94
N PHE A 123 14.40 21.42 4.54
CA PHE A 123 15.61 21.83 3.86
C PHE A 123 15.35 22.40 2.45
N THR A 124 14.51 21.75 1.64
CA THR A 124 14.11 22.27 0.31
C THR A 124 13.44 23.64 0.45
N SER A 125 12.52 23.79 1.42
CA SER A 125 11.81 25.04 1.64
C SER A 125 12.76 26.20 2.01
N ALA A 126 13.88 25.93 2.68
CA ALA A 126 14.88 26.96 3.01
C ALA A 126 15.63 27.49 1.77
N TRP A 127 15.71 26.73 0.68
CA TRP A 127 16.45 27.11 -0.53
C TRP A 127 15.61 27.86 -1.56
N TYR A 128 14.26 27.71 -1.51
CA TYR A 128 13.38 28.30 -2.51
C TYR A 128 12.50 29.41 -1.93
N PRO A 129 12.29 30.52 -2.66
CA PRO A 129 11.30 31.52 -2.31
C PRO A 129 9.89 30.95 -2.38
N LYS A 130 8.93 31.56 -1.68
CA LYS A 130 7.55 31.04 -1.52
C LYS A 130 6.86 30.70 -2.84
N GLU A 131 7.11 31.49 -3.88
CA GLU A 131 6.53 31.34 -5.22
C GLU A 131 6.97 30.05 -5.93
N TRP A 132 8.17 29.53 -5.62
CA TRP A 132 8.79 28.36 -6.24
C TRP A 132 8.76 27.11 -5.34
N GLN A 133 8.46 27.30 -4.05
CA GLN A 133 8.46 26.19 -3.08
C GLN A 133 7.52 25.03 -3.49
N GLY A 134 6.33 25.34 -4.03
CA GLY A 134 5.39 24.31 -4.46
C GLY A 134 5.96 23.37 -5.53
N ARG A 135 6.66 23.92 -6.53
CA ARG A 135 7.33 23.14 -7.58
C ARG A 135 8.51 22.34 -7.02
N ALA A 136 9.34 22.98 -6.20
CA ALA A 136 10.50 22.32 -5.61
C ALA A 136 10.10 21.17 -4.68
N LEU A 137 9.09 21.34 -3.84
CA LEU A 137 8.54 20.30 -2.98
C LEU A 137 7.82 19.20 -3.76
N GLY A 138 7.23 19.53 -4.91
CA GLY A 138 6.67 18.56 -5.84
C GLY A 138 7.76 17.63 -6.40
N ILE A 139 8.88 18.21 -6.88
CA ILE A 139 10.04 17.45 -7.38
C ILE A 139 10.64 16.60 -6.25
N PHE A 140 10.89 17.19 -5.08
CA PHE A 140 11.36 16.45 -3.90
C PHE A 140 10.45 15.27 -3.57
N GLY A 141 9.13 15.47 -3.61
CA GLY A 141 8.13 14.44 -3.32
C GLY A 141 8.14 13.26 -4.30
N MET A 142 8.72 13.41 -5.49
CA MET A 142 8.92 12.29 -6.43
C MET A 142 9.85 11.22 -5.87
N GLY A 143 10.68 11.53 -4.87
CA GLY A 143 11.51 10.55 -4.17
C GLY A 143 10.74 9.39 -3.53
N ASN A 144 9.42 9.49 -3.36
CA ASN A 144 8.58 8.34 -3.00
C ASN A 144 8.68 7.18 -4.01
N ALA A 145 9.15 7.42 -5.24
CA ALA A 145 9.43 6.39 -6.22
C ALA A 145 10.53 5.39 -5.77
N GLY A 146 11.27 5.71 -4.69
CA GLY A 146 12.22 4.80 -4.06
C GLY A 146 11.62 3.44 -3.69
N ALA A 147 10.34 3.39 -3.27
CA ALA A 147 9.66 2.12 -3.04
C ALA A 147 9.62 1.25 -4.30
N ALA A 148 9.32 1.87 -5.45
CA ALA A 148 9.31 1.17 -6.72
C ALA A 148 10.70 0.67 -7.14
N LEU A 149 11.76 1.43 -6.84
CA LEU A 149 13.13 0.98 -7.12
C LEU A 149 13.45 -0.28 -6.32
N THR A 150 13.11 -0.33 -5.04
CA THR A 150 13.34 -1.53 -4.23
C THR A 150 12.55 -2.72 -4.76
N THR A 151 11.25 -2.58 -4.99
CA THR A 151 10.41 -3.69 -5.45
C THR A 151 10.76 -4.15 -6.86
N PHE A 152 11.33 -3.28 -7.69
CA PHE A 152 11.79 -3.61 -9.05
C PHE A 152 13.14 -4.33 -9.05
N PHE A 153 14.15 -3.77 -8.37
CA PHE A 153 15.52 -4.28 -8.48
C PHE A 153 15.88 -5.32 -7.41
N ALA A 154 15.39 -5.16 -6.17
CA ALA A 154 15.82 -6.01 -5.08
C ALA A 154 15.44 -7.49 -5.24
N PRO A 155 14.28 -7.90 -5.79
CA PRO A 155 13.98 -9.30 -6.03
C PRO A 155 14.98 -9.99 -6.97
N THR A 156 15.32 -9.35 -8.09
CA THR A 156 16.30 -9.88 -9.06
C THR A 156 17.68 -9.96 -8.44
N LEU A 157 18.10 -8.90 -7.74
CA LEU A 157 19.39 -8.85 -7.06
C LEU A 157 19.47 -9.91 -5.96
N LEU A 158 18.40 -10.11 -5.20
CA LEU A 158 18.31 -11.09 -4.13
C LEU A 158 18.44 -12.52 -4.67
N ASN A 159 17.72 -12.84 -5.75
CA ASN A 159 17.84 -14.13 -6.41
C ASN A 159 19.28 -14.39 -6.91
N TYR A 160 19.95 -13.37 -7.46
CA TYR A 160 21.34 -13.47 -7.89
C TYR A 160 22.30 -13.71 -6.72
N LEU A 161 22.15 -12.94 -5.63
CA LEU A 161 23.00 -13.05 -4.44
C LEU A 161 22.82 -14.38 -3.68
N SER A 162 21.63 -14.97 -3.79
CA SER A 162 21.29 -16.22 -3.10
C SER A 162 21.40 -17.45 -4.02
N ALA A 163 21.90 -17.31 -5.24
CA ALA A 163 21.99 -18.42 -6.19
C ALA A 163 22.91 -19.54 -5.72
N ASP A 164 24.07 -19.19 -5.13
CA ASP A 164 25.07 -20.15 -4.64
C ASP A 164 24.86 -20.52 -3.16
N ASP A 165 24.25 -19.63 -2.37
CA ASP A 165 23.95 -19.85 -0.96
C ASP A 165 22.53 -19.34 -0.64
N PRO A 166 21.50 -20.17 -0.85
CA PRO A 166 20.11 -19.78 -0.59
C PRO A 166 19.82 -19.39 0.86
N GLU A 167 20.55 -19.95 1.83
CA GLU A 167 20.32 -19.71 3.25
C GLU A 167 20.93 -18.40 3.74
N ASN A 168 22.09 -17.98 3.22
CA ASN A 168 22.81 -16.80 3.73
C ASN A 168 23.00 -15.68 2.69
N GLY A 169 22.85 -15.96 1.40
CA GLY A 169 23.07 -14.98 0.32
C GLY A 169 22.24 -13.71 0.46
N TRP A 170 21.03 -13.80 1.06
CA TRP A 170 20.15 -12.69 1.35
C TRP A 170 20.78 -11.61 2.24
N ARG A 171 21.73 -11.99 3.11
CA ARG A 171 22.41 -11.09 4.06
C ARG A 171 23.22 -10.01 3.37
N THR A 172 23.60 -10.24 2.11
CA THR A 172 24.33 -9.26 1.28
C THR A 172 23.46 -8.10 0.82
N LEU A 173 22.16 -8.32 0.63
CA LEU A 173 21.25 -7.26 0.17
C LEU A 173 21.18 -6.06 1.13
N PRO A 174 20.96 -6.21 2.45
CA PRO A 174 21.02 -5.11 3.41
C PRO A 174 22.37 -4.38 3.42
N ILE A 175 23.48 -5.10 3.22
CA ILE A 175 24.82 -4.50 3.14
C ILE A 175 24.90 -3.53 1.95
N ILE A 176 24.39 -3.92 0.77
CA ILE A 176 24.36 -3.06 -0.43
C ILE A 176 23.58 -1.79 -0.15
N TYR A 177 22.43 -1.89 0.52
CA TYR A 177 21.62 -0.74 0.93
C TYR A 177 22.37 0.13 1.96
N GLY A 178 23.05 -0.48 2.92
CA GLY A 178 23.90 0.19 3.91
C GLY A 178 25.04 0.97 3.26
N ILE A 179 25.77 0.35 2.32
CA ILE A 179 26.83 1.01 1.54
C ILE A 179 26.24 2.20 0.76
N THR A 180 25.10 2.01 0.09
CA THR A 180 24.44 3.06 -0.69
C THR A 180 24.07 4.26 0.20
N LEU A 181 23.46 4.02 1.39
CA LEU A 181 23.17 5.08 2.35
C LEU A 181 24.43 5.79 2.83
N THR A 182 25.49 5.04 3.10
CA THR A 182 26.77 5.59 3.55
C THR A 182 27.38 6.52 2.49
N ILE A 183 27.43 6.06 1.23
CA ILE A 183 27.95 6.88 0.10
C ILE A 183 27.13 8.16 -0.06
N ILE A 184 25.80 8.07 -0.08
CA ILE A 184 24.92 9.24 -0.19
C ILE A 184 25.06 10.15 1.04
N GLY A 185 25.25 9.59 2.24
CA GLY A 185 25.50 10.32 3.47
C GLY A 185 26.77 11.18 3.38
N PHE A 186 27.87 10.62 2.87
CA PHE A 186 29.11 11.36 2.63
C PHE A 186 28.99 12.37 1.48
N ILE A 187 28.32 12.01 0.36
CA ILE A 187 28.05 12.97 -0.72
C ILE A 187 27.26 14.16 -0.16
N PHE A 188 26.24 13.91 0.66
CA PHE A 188 25.44 14.95 1.27
C PHE A 188 26.28 15.81 2.24
N LEU A 189 27.15 15.17 3.03
CA LEU A 189 28.03 15.85 3.97
C LEU A 189 29.07 16.75 3.29
N PHE A 190 29.65 16.35 2.17
CA PHE A 190 30.72 17.11 1.53
C PHE A 190 30.23 18.06 0.44
N PHE A 191 29.23 17.69 -0.33
CA PHE A 191 28.81 18.42 -1.54
C PHE A 191 27.56 19.31 -1.36
N VAL A 192 26.86 19.22 -0.23
CA VAL A 192 25.67 20.03 0.05
C VAL A 192 26.05 21.22 0.93
N GLU A 193 25.56 22.40 0.55
CA GLU A 193 25.69 23.61 1.37
C GLU A 193 24.57 23.64 2.43
N ASN A 194 24.93 24.06 3.66
CA ASN A 194 23.93 24.14 4.72
C ASN A 194 23.15 25.46 4.63
N LYS A 195 21.85 25.37 4.83
CA LYS A 195 20.96 26.51 4.96
C LYS A 195 19.94 26.24 6.06
N LYS A 196 19.76 27.22 6.96
CA LYS A 196 18.75 27.15 8.03
C LYS A 196 17.49 27.85 7.57
N ALA A 197 16.33 27.31 7.94
CA ALA A 197 15.08 28.05 7.78
C ALA A 197 15.03 29.22 8.76
N ALA A 198 14.45 30.34 8.32
CA ALA A 198 14.13 31.45 9.24
C ALA A 198 12.87 31.08 10.03
N VAL A 199 13.06 30.35 11.14
CA VAL A 199 11.94 29.88 11.97
C VAL A 199 11.91 30.61 13.29
N GLU A 200 10.74 31.12 13.67
CA GLU A 200 10.45 31.56 15.04
C GLU A 200 10.56 30.37 16.00
N ASN A 201 11.19 30.58 17.15
CA ASN A 201 11.31 29.59 18.22
C ASN A 201 9.90 29.27 18.82
N LYS A 202 9.18 28.35 18.22
CA LYS A 202 7.90 27.88 18.74
C LYS A 202 8.13 26.80 19.81
N SER A 203 7.47 26.91 20.94
CA SER A 203 7.51 25.86 21.97
C SER A 203 6.82 24.58 21.46
N VAL A 204 7.22 23.40 21.96
CA VAL A 204 6.62 22.11 21.61
C VAL A 204 5.08 22.13 21.82
N LYS A 205 4.60 22.82 22.88
CA LYS A 205 3.18 23.00 23.15
C LYS A 205 2.47 23.79 22.05
N GLN A 206 3.11 24.80 21.50
CA GLN A 206 2.56 25.58 20.37
C GLN A 206 2.56 24.75 19.08
N LEU A 207 3.56 23.90 18.89
CA LEU A 207 3.62 22.99 17.78
C LEU A 207 2.52 21.91 17.82
N LEU A 208 2.08 21.48 19.02
CA LEU A 208 1.03 20.46 19.19
C LEU A 208 -0.40 21.02 19.20
N ASN A 209 -0.55 22.35 19.34
CA ASN A 209 -1.89 23.00 19.43
C ASN A 209 -2.83 22.66 18.26
N PRO A 210 -2.41 22.56 16.98
CA PRO A 210 -3.32 22.20 15.90
C PRO A 210 -3.96 20.80 16.03
N LEU A 211 -3.40 19.88 16.84
CA LEU A 211 -4.02 18.58 17.11
C LEU A 211 -5.37 18.70 17.85
N SER A 212 -5.65 19.80 18.50
CA SER A 212 -6.96 20.08 19.08
C SER A 212 -8.05 20.35 18.03
N LYS A 213 -7.65 20.65 16.79
CA LYS A 213 -8.57 20.99 15.71
C LYS A 213 -8.99 19.73 14.94
N ILE A 214 -10.26 19.38 14.94
CA ILE A 214 -10.83 18.19 14.27
C ILE A 214 -10.51 18.15 12.76
N ARG A 215 -10.29 19.30 12.13
CA ARG A 215 -9.90 19.40 10.71
C ARG A 215 -8.55 18.73 10.44
N VAL A 216 -7.61 18.79 11.38
CA VAL A 216 -6.28 18.15 11.26
C VAL A 216 -6.43 16.62 11.24
N TRP A 217 -7.25 16.07 12.11
CA TRP A 217 -7.54 14.62 12.13
C TRP A 217 -8.23 14.14 10.86
N ARG A 218 -9.12 14.96 10.30
CA ARG A 218 -9.79 14.64 9.04
C ARG A 218 -8.80 14.60 7.87
N PHE A 219 -7.93 15.62 7.74
CA PHE A 219 -6.88 15.60 6.72
C PHE A 219 -5.86 14.49 6.99
N GLY A 220 -5.58 14.20 8.26
CA GLY A 220 -4.80 13.05 8.69
C GLY A 220 -5.40 11.73 8.21
N LEU A 221 -6.72 11.52 8.37
CA LEU A 221 -7.41 10.32 7.88
C LEU A 221 -7.35 10.20 6.35
N TYR A 222 -7.52 11.29 5.62
CA TYR A 222 -7.37 11.24 4.16
C TYR A 222 -5.95 10.89 3.76
N TYR A 223 -4.95 11.44 4.47
CA TYR A 223 -3.55 11.13 4.20
C TYR A 223 -3.15 9.74 4.68
N PHE A 224 -3.78 9.22 5.74
CA PHE A 224 -3.69 7.83 6.16
C PHE A 224 -4.10 6.88 5.01
N LEU A 225 -5.23 7.19 4.33
CA LEU A 225 -5.68 6.39 3.18
C LEU A 225 -4.70 6.50 2.01
N VAL A 226 -4.45 7.73 1.51
CA VAL A 226 -3.73 7.89 0.22
C VAL A 226 -2.22 7.77 0.31
N PHE A 227 -1.62 7.99 1.48
CA PHE A 227 -0.18 7.84 1.72
C PHE A 227 0.13 6.64 2.62
N GLY A 228 -0.54 6.53 3.76
CA GLY A 228 -0.26 5.46 4.70
C GLY A 228 -0.52 4.09 4.09
N LEU A 229 -1.73 3.86 3.57
CA LEU A 229 -2.05 2.60 2.93
C LEU A 229 -1.27 2.38 1.61
N PHE A 230 -0.89 3.44 0.90
CA PHE A 230 0.06 3.31 -0.21
C PHE A 230 1.39 2.68 0.26
N VAL A 231 1.96 3.17 1.36
CA VAL A 231 3.21 2.62 1.91
C VAL A 231 3.00 1.19 2.39
N ALA A 232 1.88 0.91 3.05
CA ALA A 232 1.52 -0.43 3.49
C ALA A 232 1.45 -1.41 2.30
N PHE A 233 0.71 -1.06 1.25
CA PHE A 233 0.58 -1.90 0.06
C PHE A 233 1.84 -1.97 -0.80
N SER A 234 2.71 -0.95 -0.79
CA SER A 234 4.03 -1.04 -1.43
C SER A 234 4.90 -2.17 -0.86
N GLN A 235 4.59 -2.67 0.33
CA GLN A 235 5.24 -3.81 0.95
C GLN A 235 4.35 -5.07 0.96
N TRP A 236 3.05 -4.93 1.24
CA TRP A 236 2.10 -6.05 1.37
C TRP A 236 1.74 -6.72 0.04
N LEU A 237 1.78 -5.99 -1.08
CA LEU A 237 1.47 -6.57 -2.40
C LEU A 237 2.46 -7.66 -2.82
N LEU A 238 3.71 -7.59 -2.36
CA LEU A 238 4.73 -8.57 -2.67
C LEU A 238 4.35 -9.96 -2.15
N PRO A 239 4.18 -10.18 -0.82
CA PRO A 239 3.71 -11.44 -0.28
C PRO A 239 2.30 -11.80 -0.79
N TYR A 240 1.44 -10.82 -1.08
CA TYR A 240 0.13 -11.05 -1.67
C TYR A 240 0.24 -11.75 -3.03
N TYR A 241 1.05 -11.21 -3.97
CA TYR A 241 1.25 -11.81 -5.29
C TYR A 241 1.89 -13.20 -5.22
N VAL A 242 2.89 -13.37 -4.38
CA VAL A 242 3.56 -14.66 -4.19
C VAL A 242 2.57 -15.70 -3.66
N SER A 243 1.84 -15.39 -2.59
CA SER A 243 0.97 -16.36 -1.92
C SER A 243 -0.33 -16.64 -2.67
N VAL A 244 -0.99 -15.60 -3.22
CA VAL A 244 -2.31 -15.76 -3.87
C VAL A 244 -2.20 -16.25 -5.30
N TYR A 245 -1.24 -15.70 -6.05
CA TYR A 245 -1.09 -15.98 -7.48
C TYR A 245 0.06 -16.94 -7.79
N GLN A 246 0.79 -17.40 -6.77
CA GLN A 246 1.93 -18.32 -6.93
C GLN A 246 2.97 -17.79 -7.93
N THR A 247 3.19 -16.48 -7.93
CA THR A 247 4.15 -15.83 -8.83
C THR A 247 5.55 -15.88 -8.25
N SER A 248 6.56 -15.82 -9.13
CA SER A 248 7.93 -15.60 -8.68
C SER A 248 8.07 -14.24 -7.96
N LEU A 249 9.02 -14.15 -7.04
CA LEU A 249 9.32 -12.92 -6.31
C LEU A 249 9.63 -11.75 -7.27
N VAL A 250 10.30 -12.03 -8.41
CA VAL A 250 10.61 -11.04 -9.44
C VAL A 250 9.35 -10.47 -10.08
N LEU A 251 8.41 -11.33 -10.50
CA LEU A 251 7.15 -10.87 -11.09
C LEU A 251 6.30 -10.12 -10.07
N ALA A 252 6.22 -10.62 -8.83
CA ALA A 252 5.55 -9.92 -7.72
C ALA A 252 6.15 -8.52 -7.51
N GLY A 253 7.47 -8.41 -7.53
CA GLY A 253 8.19 -7.14 -7.43
C GLY A 253 7.89 -6.19 -8.58
N LEU A 254 7.86 -6.67 -9.83
CA LEU A 254 7.49 -5.90 -11.02
C LEU A 254 6.06 -5.33 -10.90
N LEU A 255 5.10 -6.17 -10.51
CA LEU A 255 3.69 -5.76 -10.37
C LEU A 255 3.52 -4.76 -9.21
N THR A 256 4.21 -4.97 -8.10
CA THR A 256 4.23 -4.02 -6.97
C THR A 256 4.90 -2.70 -7.35
N SER A 257 5.97 -2.75 -8.16
CA SER A 257 6.61 -1.56 -8.71
C SER A 257 5.67 -0.79 -9.66
N ALA A 258 4.90 -1.50 -10.48
CA ALA A 258 3.89 -0.90 -11.36
C ALA A 258 2.76 -0.18 -10.60
N PHE A 259 2.48 -0.58 -9.35
CA PHE A 259 1.61 0.16 -8.43
C PHE A 259 2.32 1.39 -7.84
N SER A 260 3.56 1.21 -7.37
CA SER A 260 4.27 2.20 -6.55
C SER A 260 4.83 3.35 -7.38
N LEU A 261 5.39 3.08 -8.56
CA LEU A 261 6.06 4.07 -9.42
C LEU A 261 5.09 5.15 -9.92
N PRO A 262 3.97 4.80 -10.56
CA PRO A 262 3.00 5.81 -11.00
C PRO A 262 2.47 6.63 -9.83
N SER A 263 2.17 5.99 -8.70
CA SER A 263 1.67 6.68 -7.50
C SER A 263 2.69 7.68 -6.91
N GLY A 264 3.98 7.41 -7.05
CA GLY A 264 5.04 8.32 -6.65
C GLY A 264 5.14 9.54 -7.56
N VAL A 265 5.15 9.33 -8.86
CA VAL A 265 5.40 10.36 -9.88
C VAL A 265 4.17 11.24 -10.14
N ILE A 266 2.98 10.65 -10.21
CA ILE A 266 1.73 11.36 -10.58
C ILE A 266 1.29 12.42 -9.56
N ARG A 267 1.94 12.47 -8.40
CA ARG A 267 1.69 13.48 -7.37
C ARG A 267 1.78 14.90 -7.90
N ALA A 268 2.74 15.20 -8.78
CA ALA A 268 2.87 16.52 -9.41
C ALA A 268 1.62 16.87 -10.24
N PHE A 269 1.11 15.90 -11.01
CA PHE A 269 -0.13 16.06 -11.78
C PHE A 269 -1.36 16.22 -10.87
N GLY A 270 -1.39 15.53 -9.72
CA GLY A 270 -2.42 15.71 -8.70
C GLY A 270 -2.47 17.14 -8.13
N GLY A 271 -1.31 17.79 -7.99
CA GLY A 271 -1.21 19.20 -7.66
C GLY A 271 -1.87 20.10 -8.73
N TYR A 272 -1.52 19.90 -9.98
CA TYR A 272 -2.13 20.62 -11.12
C TYR A 272 -3.65 20.43 -11.18
N LEU A 273 -4.15 19.21 -11.00
CA LEU A 273 -5.59 18.93 -10.96
C LEU A 273 -6.27 19.66 -9.80
N SER A 274 -5.62 19.70 -8.64
CA SER A 274 -6.13 20.39 -7.45
C SER A 274 -6.16 21.91 -7.63
N ASP A 275 -5.20 22.47 -8.36
CA ASP A 275 -5.20 23.90 -8.73
C ASP A 275 -6.32 24.23 -9.74
N LYS A 276 -6.56 23.35 -10.72
CA LYS A 276 -7.52 23.58 -11.79
C LYS A 276 -8.97 23.33 -11.37
N PHE A 277 -9.24 22.27 -10.60
CA PHE A 277 -10.59 21.81 -10.28
C PHE A 277 -10.99 22.01 -8.81
N GLY A 278 -10.04 22.46 -7.97
CA GLY A 278 -10.20 22.56 -6.52
C GLY A 278 -9.85 21.26 -5.79
N ALA A 279 -9.11 21.39 -4.71
CA ALA A 279 -8.61 20.24 -3.92
C ALA A 279 -9.74 19.32 -3.40
N ARG A 280 -10.90 19.92 -3.05
CA ARG A 280 -12.07 19.18 -2.56
C ARG A 280 -12.66 18.26 -3.63
N LYS A 281 -12.85 18.76 -4.85
CA LYS A 281 -13.42 17.99 -5.97
C LYS A 281 -12.49 16.84 -6.35
N VAL A 282 -11.18 17.09 -6.40
CA VAL A 282 -10.18 16.07 -6.65
C VAL A 282 -10.20 15.01 -5.54
N MET A 283 -10.34 15.41 -4.27
CA MET A 283 -10.45 14.47 -3.15
C MET A 283 -11.71 13.58 -3.24
N TYR A 284 -12.85 14.12 -3.72
CA TYR A 284 -14.03 13.29 -3.99
C TYR A 284 -13.75 12.23 -5.05
N TRP A 285 -13.08 12.60 -6.15
CA TRP A 285 -12.69 11.62 -7.18
C TRP A 285 -11.81 10.52 -6.60
N VAL A 286 -10.82 10.89 -5.79
CA VAL A 286 -9.91 9.94 -5.14
C VAL A 286 -10.65 9.00 -4.20
N LEU A 287 -11.47 9.53 -3.29
CA LEU A 287 -12.19 8.73 -2.31
C LEU A 287 -13.22 7.81 -2.95
N TYR A 288 -13.98 8.33 -3.95
CA TYR A 288 -14.95 7.53 -4.68
C TYR A 288 -14.29 6.41 -5.49
N SER A 289 -13.21 6.74 -6.23
CA SER A 289 -12.44 5.73 -6.96
C SER A 289 -11.82 4.70 -6.03
N SER A 290 -11.29 5.11 -4.86
CA SER A 290 -10.77 4.19 -3.86
C SER A 290 -11.85 3.24 -3.34
N LEU A 291 -13.06 3.75 -3.10
CA LEU A 291 -14.21 2.95 -2.66
C LEU A 291 -14.60 1.90 -3.71
N VAL A 292 -14.76 2.32 -4.96
CA VAL A 292 -15.17 1.43 -6.06
C VAL A 292 -14.10 0.39 -6.35
N LEU A 293 -12.84 0.83 -6.50
CA LEU A 293 -11.73 -0.09 -6.84
C LEU A 293 -11.44 -1.07 -5.71
N SER A 294 -11.45 -0.62 -4.45
CA SER A 294 -11.28 -1.54 -3.32
C SER A 294 -12.45 -2.52 -3.19
N GLY A 295 -13.68 -2.08 -3.49
CA GLY A 295 -14.85 -2.95 -3.56
C GLY A 295 -14.70 -4.08 -4.58
N LEU A 296 -14.14 -3.78 -5.77
CA LEU A 296 -13.83 -4.81 -6.78
C LEU A 296 -12.70 -5.73 -6.35
N LEU A 297 -11.68 -5.18 -5.66
CA LEU A 297 -10.53 -5.94 -5.16
C LEU A 297 -10.85 -6.83 -3.94
N MET A 298 -12.01 -6.64 -3.30
CA MET A 298 -12.47 -7.49 -2.21
C MET A 298 -12.89 -8.89 -2.65
N LEU A 299 -13.16 -9.11 -3.93
CA LEU A 299 -13.62 -10.41 -4.43
C LEU A 299 -12.49 -11.44 -4.31
N PRO A 300 -12.62 -12.45 -3.43
CA PRO A 300 -11.60 -13.45 -3.25
C PRO A 300 -11.66 -14.49 -4.37
N LYS A 301 -10.57 -15.25 -4.53
CA LYS A 301 -10.63 -16.54 -5.21
C LYS A 301 -11.58 -17.43 -4.41
N MET A 302 -12.65 -17.92 -5.02
CA MET A 302 -13.63 -18.73 -4.33
C MET A 302 -14.13 -19.90 -5.18
N GLU A 303 -14.37 -21.02 -4.51
CA GLU A 303 -15.02 -22.20 -5.06
C GLU A 303 -16.25 -22.46 -4.18
N ILE A 304 -17.43 -22.30 -4.76
CA ILE A 304 -18.69 -22.48 -4.05
C ILE A 304 -19.34 -23.77 -4.56
N LEU A 305 -19.48 -24.75 -3.68
CA LEU A 305 -20.25 -25.96 -3.95
C LEU A 305 -21.70 -25.73 -3.54
N THR A 306 -22.61 -25.88 -4.50
CA THR A 306 -24.05 -25.77 -4.27
C THR A 306 -24.75 -27.03 -4.72
N PRO A 307 -25.91 -27.40 -4.10
CA PRO A 307 -26.74 -28.47 -4.61
C PRO A 307 -27.16 -28.19 -6.05
N GLY A 308 -26.89 -29.16 -6.93
CA GLY A 308 -27.33 -29.14 -8.32
C GLY A 308 -28.57 -30.02 -8.53
N LYS A 309 -28.93 -30.19 -9.78
CA LYS A 309 -30.08 -31.06 -10.15
C LYS A 309 -29.74 -32.53 -9.90
N GLY A 310 -30.31 -33.11 -8.86
CA GLY A 310 -30.23 -34.54 -8.57
C GLY A 310 -31.11 -35.37 -9.46
N ILE A 311 -30.89 -36.69 -9.45
CA ILE A 311 -31.65 -37.69 -10.20
C ILE A 311 -32.43 -38.55 -9.21
N THR A 312 -33.75 -38.62 -9.39
CA THR A 312 -34.65 -39.44 -8.58
C THR A 312 -35.32 -40.51 -9.41
N THR A 313 -35.52 -41.68 -8.84
CA THR A 313 -36.28 -42.73 -9.52
C THR A 313 -37.79 -42.43 -9.53
N LYS A 314 -38.47 -42.79 -10.63
CA LYS A 314 -39.94 -42.67 -10.76
C LYS A 314 -40.70 -43.88 -10.22
N LYS A 315 -40.03 -45.01 -10.09
CA LYS A 315 -40.62 -46.30 -9.65
C LYS A 315 -39.68 -46.99 -8.65
N THR A 316 -40.22 -47.87 -7.82
CA THR A 316 -39.43 -48.74 -6.95
C THR A 316 -38.72 -49.77 -7.82
N GLY A 317 -37.44 -50.05 -7.54
CA GLY A 317 -36.65 -51.01 -8.33
C GLY A 317 -35.36 -51.41 -7.61
N THR A 318 -34.51 -52.17 -8.27
CA THR A 318 -33.21 -52.61 -7.77
C THR A 318 -32.11 -52.08 -8.69
N VAL A 319 -31.04 -51.52 -8.14
CA VAL A 319 -29.88 -51.04 -8.90
C VAL A 319 -29.11 -52.25 -9.43
N GLN A 320 -29.07 -52.41 -10.75
CA GLN A 320 -28.38 -53.52 -11.41
C GLN A 320 -26.91 -53.18 -11.70
N THR A 321 -26.66 -51.99 -12.24
CA THR A 321 -25.31 -51.58 -12.62
C THR A 321 -25.13 -50.07 -12.46
N ILE A 322 -23.94 -49.67 -12.05
CA ILE A 322 -23.51 -48.25 -11.95
C ILE A 322 -22.32 -48.10 -12.88
N GLU A 323 -22.50 -47.33 -13.95
CA GLU A 323 -21.46 -46.96 -14.90
C GLU A 323 -21.07 -45.49 -14.70
N LYS A 324 -20.01 -45.01 -15.37
CA LYS A 324 -19.53 -43.64 -15.22
C LYS A 324 -20.56 -42.57 -15.61
N ASP A 325 -21.45 -42.90 -16.54
CA ASP A 325 -22.39 -41.96 -17.17
C ASP A 325 -23.86 -42.38 -16.99
N LYS A 326 -24.11 -43.53 -16.35
CA LYS A 326 -25.48 -44.00 -16.13
C LYS A 326 -25.64 -44.93 -14.92
N ILE A 327 -26.85 -44.93 -14.37
CA ILE A 327 -27.33 -45.89 -13.38
C ILE A 327 -28.42 -46.73 -14.02
N ILE A 328 -28.26 -48.03 -14.03
CA ILE A 328 -29.21 -48.97 -14.61
C ILE A 328 -29.99 -49.64 -13.47
N LEU A 329 -31.30 -49.49 -13.50
CA LEU A 329 -32.23 -50.18 -12.64
C LEU A 329 -32.95 -51.27 -13.45
N ASP A 330 -33.57 -52.21 -12.76
CA ASP A 330 -34.45 -53.24 -13.36
C ASP A 330 -35.61 -52.64 -14.15
N ASN A 331 -35.95 -51.38 -13.94
CA ASN A 331 -37.13 -50.75 -14.54
C ASN A 331 -36.73 -49.46 -15.36
N GLY A 332 -35.46 -49.24 -15.68
CA GLY A 332 -35.03 -48.14 -16.53
C GLY A 332 -33.58 -47.66 -16.33
N GLU A 333 -33.12 -46.89 -17.27
CA GLU A 333 -31.78 -46.24 -17.24
C GLU A 333 -31.89 -44.78 -16.86
N PHE A 334 -30.91 -44.29 -16.10
CA PHE A 334 -30.79 -42.90 -15.66
C PHE A 334 -29.41 -42.41 -16.02
N SER A 335 -29.32 -41.42 -16.95
CA SER A 335 -28.06 -40.80 -17.33
C SER A 335 -27.56 -39.87 -16.21
N ILE A 336 -26.28 -39.97 -15.91
CA ILE A 336 -25.57 -39.11 -14.95
C ILE A 336 -24.46 -38.37 -15.67
N SER A 337 -24.23 -37.17 -15.25
CA SER A 337 -23.07 -36.37 -15.73
C SER A 337 -21.89 -36.62 -14.81
N SER A 338 -20.82 -37.18 -15.34
CA SER A 338 -19.56 -37.33 -14.60
C SER A 338 -18.92 -35.98 -14.31
N LYS A 339 -18.07 -35.93 -13.27
CA LYS A 339 -17.33 -34.72 -12.91
C LYS A 339 -16.43 -34.27 -14.08
N PRO A 340 -16.64 -33.06 -14.64
CA PRO A 340 -15.80 -32.55 -15.73
C PRO A 340 -14.38 -32.25 -15.25
N GLU A 341 -13.42 -32.26 -16.16
CA GLU A 341 -12.11 -31.71 -15.88
C GLU A 341 -12.23 -30.18 -15.65
N ILE A 342 -11.87 -29.76 -14.44
CA ILE A 342 -11.93 -28.35 -14.06
C ILE A 342 -10.61 -27.68 -14.44
N PRO A 343 -10.59 -26.73 -15.40
CA PRO A 343 -9.37 -26.06 -15.80
C PRO A 343 -8.72 -25.35 -14.60
N GLN A 344 -7.39 -25.44 -14.50
CA GLN A 344 -6.65 -24.72 -13.46
C GLN A 344 -6.72 -23.20 -13.63
N GLN A 345 -6.78 -22.72 -14.90
CA GLN A 345 -6.98 -21.31 -15.21
C GLN A 345 -8.42 -21.04 -15.61
N THR A 346 -9.07 -20.10 -14.94
CA THR A 346 -10.44 -19.69 -15.21
C THR A 346 -10.49 -18.35 -15.94
N SER A 347 -11.62 -18.13 -16.64
CA SER A 347 -11.91 -16.84 -17.29
C SER A 347 -12.17 -15.76 -16.25
N VAL A 348 -12.12 -14.49 -16.69
CA VAL A 348 -12.44 -13.30 -15.87
C VAL A 348 -13.86 -13.35 -15.27
N LEU A 349 -14.77 -14.13 -15.87
CA LEU A 349 -16.13 -14.30 -15.38
C LEU A 349 -16.27 -15.63 -14.63
N PRO A 350 -17.15 -15.70 -13.60
CA PRO A 350 -17.45 -16.94 -12.91
C PRO A 350 -17.90 -18.01 -13.88
N LYS A 351 -17.40 -19.25 -13.71
CA LYS A 351 -17.84 -20.43 -14.44
C LYS A 351 -18.49 -21.41 -13.50
N SER A 352 -19.57 -22.02 -13.93
CA SER A 352 -20.26 -23.10 -13.21
C SER A 352 -19.99 -24.42 -13.90
N PHE A 353 -19.69 -25.44 -13.10
CA PHE A 353 -19.50 -26.81 -13.49
C PHE A 353 -20.50 -27.64 -12.70
N SER A 354 -21.31 -28.47 -13.38
CA SER A 354 -22.33 -29.29 -12.72
C SER A 354 -22.13 -30.75 -13.08
N TRP A 355 -22.26 -31.61 -12.09
CA TRP A 355 -22.22 -33.07 -12.25
C TRP A 355 -23.14 -33.73 -11.24
N GLN A 356 -23.28 -35.08 -11.32
CA GLN A 356 -24.00 -35.87 -10.35
C GLN A 356 -23.05 -36.84 -9.65
N GLU A 357 -23.21 -36.97 -8.35
CA GLU A 357 -22.52 -37.95 -7.51
C GLU A 357 -23.50 -39.05 -7.11
N VAL A 358 -23.15 -40.28 -7.42
CA VAL A 358 -24.02 -41.46 -7.16
C VAL A 358 -24.10 -41.69 -5.65
N LEU A 359 -25.31 -41.81 -5.12
CA LEU A 359 -25.58 -42.08 -3.71
C LEU A 359 -25.97 -43.55 -3.44
N VAL A 360 -26.40 -44.28 -4.46
CA VAL A 360 -26.86 -45.65 -4.32
C VAL A 360 -25.77 -46.67 -4.61
N LYS A 361 -25.90 -47.88 -4.05
CA LYS A 361 -24.96 -48.98 -4.23
C LYS A 361 -25.50 -50.03 -5.18
N HIS A 362 -24.61 -50.84 -5.74
CA HIS A 362 -24.98 -52.01 -6.54
C HIS A 362 -25.86 -52.97 -5.72
N ASN A 363 -26.95 -53.51 -6.34
CA ASN A 363 -27.98 -54.35 -5.72
C ASN A 363 -28.81 -53.67 -4.61
N GLU A 364 -28.76 -52.34 -4.47
CA GLU A 364 -29.61 -51.62 -3.52
C GLU A 364 -31.06 -51.55 -4.03
N LYS A 365 -32.01 -51.82 -3.14
CA LYS A 365 -33.44 -51.59 -3.41
C LYS A 365 -33.78 -50.14 -3.17
N VAL A 366 -34.25 -49.46 -4.21
CA VAL A 366 -34.60 -48.03 -4.17
C VAL A 366 -36.13 -47.87 -4.25
N GLN A 367 -36.63 -46.90 -3.49
CA GLN A 367 -38.04 -46.57 -3.45
C GLN A 367 -38.39 -45.47 -4.45
N LYS A 368 -39.68 -45.39 -4.83
CA LYS A 368 -40.20 -44.32 -5.67
C LYS A 368 -39.87 -42.96 -5.07
N LYS A 369 -39.31 -42.03 -5.87
CA LYS A 369 -38.79 -40.69 -5.51
C LYS A 369 -37.50 -40.70 -4.68
N GLN A 370 -36.88 -41.86 -4.47
CA GLN A 370 -35.55 -41.89 -3.84
C GLN A 370 -34.51 -41.21 -4.74
N LEU A 371 -33.58 -40.48 -4.14
CA LEU A 371 -32.47 -39.83 -4.83
C LEU A 371 -31.43 -40.89 -5.19
N LEU A 372 -31.17 -41.08 -6.49
CA LEU A 372 -30.16 -41.99 -7.02
C LEU A 372 -28.77 -41.33 -7.10
N ALA A 373 -28.77 -40.11 -7.52
CA ALA A 373 -27.55 -39.30 -7.59
C ALA A 373 -27.83 -37.86 -7.16
N GLN A 374 -26.94 -37.32 -6.33
CA GLN A 374 -26.98 -35.94 -5.89
C GLN A 374 -26.35 -35.03 -6.96
N GLY A 375 -27.06 -33.99 -7.34
CA GLY A 375 -26.47 -32.95 -8.18
C GLY A 375 -25.52 -32.06 -7.37
N VAL A 376 -24.36 -31.82 -7.93
CA VAL A 376 -23.35 -30.87 -7.39
C VAL A 376 -23.08 -29.83 -8.44
N THR A 377 -23.10 -28.57 -8.05
CA THR A 377 -22.68 -27.45 -8.89
C THR A 377 -21.53 -26.73 -8.22
N LEU A 378 -20.40 -26.68 -8.88
CA LEU A 378 -19.23 -25.89 -8.48
C LEU A 378 -19.24 -24.56 -9.25
N ILE A 379 -19.32 -23.46 -8.52
CA ILE A 379 -19.10 -22.13 -9.08
C ILE A 379 -17.66 -21.73 -8.72
N LYS A 380 -16.83 -21.61 -9.74
CA LYS A 380 -15.43 -21.21 -9.59
C LYS A 380 -15.27 -19.77 -10.04
N PHE A 381 -14.80 -18.94 -9.13
CA PHE A 381 -14.40 -17.56 -9.40
C PHE A 381 -12.95 -17.38 -9.00
N GLU A 382 -12.14 -16.92 -9.94
CA GLU A 382 -10.74 -16.58 -9.69
C GLU A 382 -10.47 -15.22 -10.29
N ALA A 383 -10.07 -14.27 -9.42
CA ALA A 383 -9.60 -12.97 -9.89
C ALA A 383 -8.32 -13.16 -10.71
N HIS A 384 -8.37 -12.84 -12.01
CA HIS A 384 -7.23 -12.98 -12.89
C HIS A 384 -6.14 -11.98 -12.49
N ILE A 385 -4.87 -12.41 -12.39
CA ILE A 385 -3.74 -11.59 -11.92
C ILE A 385 -3.63 -10.24 -12.64
N TRP A 386 -3.85 -10.21 -13.97
CA TRP A 386 -3.75 -8.96 -14.73
C TRP A 386 -4.91 -8.00 -14.43
N VAL A 387 -6.14 -8.51 -14.23
CA VAL A 387 -7.28 -7.68 -13.84
C VAL A 387 -7.05 -7.11 -12.43
N PHE A 388 -6.62 -7.95 -11.49
CA PHE A 388 -6.25 -7.52 -10.15
C PHE A 388 -5.16 -6.42 -10.21
N SER A 389 -4.07 -6.67 -10.96
CA SER A 389 -2.96 -5.73 -11.08
C SER A 389 -3.37 -4.39 -11.70
N ILE A 390 -4.23 -4.40 -12.73
CA ILE A 390 -4.75 -3.16 -13.33
C ILE A 390 -5.56 -2.36 -12.30
N LEU A 391 -6.44 -3.01 -11.53
CA LEU A 391 -7.21 -2.35 -10.48
C LEU A 391 -6.31 -1.77 -9.39
N VAL A 392 -5.27 -2.52 -9.00
CA VAL A 392 -4.26 -2.09 -8.03
C VAL A 392 -3.45 -0.90 -8.55
N ILE A 393 -3.05 -0.90 -9.81
CA ILE A 393 -2.35 0.24 -10.43
C ILE A 393 -3.25 1.47 -10.47
N LEU A 394 -4.52 1.31 -10.84
CA LEU A 394 -5.48 2.41 -10.90
C LEU A 394 -5.71 3.04 -9.52
N ILE A 395 -5.86 2.24 -8.47
CA ILE A 395 -6.00 2.77 -7.11
C ILE A 395 -4.71 3.48 -6.66
N GLY A 396 -3.53 2.95 -7.04
CA GLY A 396 -2.24 3.58 -6.80
C GLY A 396 -2.11 4.97 -7.46
N ILE A 397 -2.55 5.09 -8.71
CA ILE A 397 -2.61 6.36 -9.44
C ILE A 397 -3.53 7.36 -8.71
N MET A 398 -4.72 6.94 -8.33
CA MET A 398 -5.67 7.79 -7.60
C MET A 398 -5.12 8.22 -6.24
N TRP A 399 -4.44 7.34 -5.51
CA TRP A 399 -3.76 7.71 -4.26
C TRP A 399 -2.61 8.69 -4.50
N GLY A 400 -1.86 8.54 -5.59
CA GLY A 400 -0.83 9.50 -6.00
C GLY A 400 -1.39 10.92 -6.17
N ILE A 401 -2.50 11.06 -6.86
CA ILE A 401 -3.25 12.31 -7.04
C ILE A 401 -3.74 12.82 -5.67
N GLY A 402 -4.31 11.96 -4.84
CA GLY A 402 -4.83 12.28 -3.52
C GLY A 402 -3.78 12.83 -2.56
N LYS A 403 -2.54 12.34 -2.62
CA LYS A 403 -1.42 12.85 -1.80
C LYS A 403 -1.21 14.37 -1.98
N ALA A 404 -1.33 14.86 -3.20
CA ALA A 404 -1.22 16.30 -3.48
C ALA A 404 -2.49 17.05 -3.05
N ALA A 405 -3.67 16.51 -3.31
CA ALA A 405 -4.94 17.15 -2.98
C ALA A 405 -5.09 17.37 -1.46
N VAL A 406 -4.68 16.41 -0.63
CA VAL A 406 -4.70 16.59 0.84
C VAL A 406 -3.81 17.76 1.26
N TYR A 407 -2.58 17.83 0.74
CA TYR A 407 -1.66 18.90 1.11
C TYR A 407 -2.10 20.28 0.61
N LYS A 408 -2.84 20.34 -0.50
CA LYS A 408 -3.41 21.60 -1.01
C LYS A 408 -4.47 22.19 -0.07
N HIS A 409 -5.21 21.37 0.66
CA HIS A 409 -6.17 21.86 1.67
C HIS A 409 -5.50 22.56 2.86
N ILE A 410 -4.25 22.22 3.19
CA ILE A 410 -3.60 22.73 4.41
C ILE A 410 -3.45 24.25 4.38
N PRO A 411 -2.83 24.88 3.37
CA PRO A 411 -2.69 26.34 3.33
C PRO A 411 -4.03 27.07 3.21
N GLU A 412 -5.06 26.45 2.62
CA GLU A 412 -6.39 27.05 2.52
C GLU A 412 -7.07 27.20 3.88
N TYR A 413 -6.89 26.22 4.78
CA TYR A 413 -7.53 26.21 6.09
C TYR A 413 -6.62 26.66 7.25
N PHE A 414 -5.30 26.58 7.06
CA PHE A 414 -4.29 26.88 8.07
C PHE A 414 -3.14 27.72 7.48
N PRO A 415 -3.40 28.92 6.94
CA PRO A 415 -2.38 29.71 6.23
C PRO A 415 -1.17 30.07 7.09
N ASN A 416 -1.35 30.25 8.41
CA ASN A 416 -0.30 30.62 9.36
C ASN A 416 0.40 29.42 10.02
N GLU A 417 -0.09 28.19 9.80
CA GLU A 417 0.37 26.98 10.49
C GLU A 417 0.68 25.83 9.50
N VAL A 418 0.93 26.15 8.21
CA VAL A 418 1.07 25.18 7.11
C VAL A 418 2.10 24.11 7.41
N GLY A 419 3.29 24.48 7.89
CA GLY A 419 4.37 23.54 8.19
C GLY A 419 4.01 22.58 9.32
N VAL A 420 3.45 23.11 10.40
CA VAL A 420 3.08 22.32 11.59
C VAL A 420 1.95 21.36 11.27
N VAL A 421 0.88 21.87 10.65
CA VAL A 421 -0.27 21.03 10.26
C VAL A 421 0.12 20.00 9.21
N GLY A 422 0.96 20.39 8.24
CA GLY A 422 1.51 19.47 7.24
C GLY A 422 2.34 18.35 7.86
N GLY A 423 3.14 18.67 8.87
CA GLY A 423 3.91 17.70 9.64
C GLY A 423 3.01 16.72 10.39
N MET A 424 1.95 17.21 11.05
CA MET A 424 0.97 16.38 11.77
C MET A 424 0.17 15.46 10.84
N VAL A 425 -0.33 16.01 9.74
CA VAL A 425 -1.03 15.23 8.71
C VAL A 425 -0.08 14.17 8.13
N GLY A 426 1.20 14.53 7.93
CA GLY A 426 2.24 13.61 7.49
C GLY A 426 2.54 12.50 8.49
N LEU A 427 2.52 12.79 9.80
CA LEU A 427 2.70 11.80 10.86
C LEU A 427 1.52 10.84 10.91
N ILE A 428 0.28 11.36 10.97
CA ILE A 428 -0.95 10.52 10.99
C ILE A 428 -1.01 9.64 9.73
N GLY A 429 -0.65 10.22 8.56
CA GLY A 429 -0.55 9.45 7.33
C GLY A 429 0.50 8.35 7.41
N GLY A 430 1.68 8.64 7.97
CA GLY A 430 2.72 7.65 8.19
C GLY A 430 2.28 6.48 9.08
N LEU A 431 1.48 6.76 10.11
CA LEU A 431 0.89 5.71 10.97
C LEU A 431 0.02 4.73 10.18
N GLY A 432 -0.57 5.13 9.05
CA GLY A 432 -1.28 4.21 8.16
C GLY A 432 -0.36 3.15 7.55
N GLY A 433 0.87 3.51 7.22
CA GLY A 433 1.89 2.58 6.74
C GLY A 433 2.40 1.62 7.81
N PHE A 434 2.33 2.00 9.08
CA PHE A 434 2.61 1.13 10.22
C PHE A 434 1.44 0.20 10.54
N ILE A 435 0.26 0.77 10.75
CA ILE A 435 -0.94 0.03 11.16
C ILE A 435 -1.40 -0.92 10.04
N GLY A 436 -1.27 -0.51 8.78
CA GLY A 436 -1.74 -1.29 7.63
C GLY A 436 -1.22 -2.71 7.60
N PRO A 437 0.10 -2.95 7.47
CA PRO A 437 0.64 -4.31 7.37
C PRO A 437 0.33 -5.18 8.58
N ILE A 438 0.37 -4.60 9.79
CA ILE A 438 0.03 -5.31 11.03
C ILE A 438 -1.43 -5.74 11.00
N LEU A 439 -2.34 -4.81 10.70
CA LEU A 439 -3.76 -5.10 10.63
C LEU A 439 -4.07 -6.11 9.52
N PHE A 440 -3.39 -6.01 8.37
CA PHE A 440 -3.53 -6.98 7.28
C PHE A 440 -3.09 -8.38 7.71
N GLY A 441 -2.00 -8.49 8.49
CA GLY A 441 -1.54 -9.75 9.09
C GLY A 441 -2.59 -10.36 10.01
N TYR A 442 -3.14 -9.59 10.95
CA TYR A 442 -4.22 -10.06 11.85
C TYR A 442 -5.51 -10.39 11.10
N LEU A 443 -5.91 -9.58 10.13
CA LEU A 443 -7.10 -9.85 9.33
C LEU A 443 -6.96 -11.11 8.48
N LEU A 444 -5.77 -11.37 7.94
CA LEU A 444 -5.48 -12.58 7.19
C LEU A 444 -5.46 -13.80 8.11
N ASP A 445 -4.82 -13.73 9.26
CA ASP A 445 -4.76 -14.81 10.27
C ASP A 445 -6.17 -15.19 10.74
N PHE A 446 -7.01 -14.19 11.05
CA PHE A 446 -8.38 -14.40 11.51
C PHE A 446 -9.33 -14.91 10.41
N SER A 447 -9.24 -14.37 9.20
CA SER A 447 -10.21 -14.64 8.14
C SER A 447 -9.76 -15.72 7.14
N GLY A 448 -8.46 -16.03 7.08
CA GLY A 448 -7.85 -16.83 6.02
C GLY A 448 -7.89 -16.18 4.62
N LEU A 449 -8.32 -14.91 4.52
CA LEU A 449 -8.56 -14.25 3.24
C LEU A 449 -7.56 -13.10 3.02
N TRP A 450 -6.71 -13.22 2.01
CA TRP A 450 -5.81 -12.14 1.60
C TRP A 450 -6.54 -10.85 1.20
N THR A 451 -7.76 -10.98 0.68
CA THR A 451 -8.59 -9.84 0.27
C THR A 451 -9.17 -9.04 1.44
N SER A 452 -9.04 -9.52 2.68
CA SER A 452 -9.44 -8.79 3.89
C SER A 452 -8.74 -7.44 4.02
N SER A 453 -7.52 -7.30 3.51
CA SER A 453 -6.80 -6.03 3.42
C SER A 453 -7.56 -4.99 2.58
N TRP A 454 -8.22 -5.41 1.50
CA TRP A 454 -9.04 -4.53 0.65
C TRP A 454 -10.38 -4.16 1.28
N ILE A 455 -10.95 -5.03 2.13
CA ILE A 455 -12.13 -4.71 2.96
C ILE A 455 -11.79 -3.53 3.89
N PHE A 456 -10.61 -3.55 4.51
CA PHE A 456 -10.15 -2.44 5.34
C PHE A 456 -10.02 -1.14 4.54
N VAL A 457 -9.42 -1.17 3.34
CA VAL A 457 -9.34 0.00 2.43
C VAL A 457 -10.73 0.53 2.10
N PHE A 458 -11.66 -0.36 1.77
CA PHE A 458 -13.06 -0.01 1.48
C PHE A 458 -13.71 0.74 2.64
N LEU A 459 -13.59 0.21 3.86
CA LEU A 459 -14.14 0.82 5.06
C LEU A 459 -13.53 2.20 5.34
N VAL A 460 -12.20 2.33 5.26
CA VAL A 460 -11.53 3.62 5.46
C VAL A 460 -11.95 4.63 4.38
N SER A 461 -12.11 4.19 3.14
CA SER A 461 -12.57 5.04 2.02
C SER A 461 -14.02 5.49 2.25
N ALA A 462 -14.89 4.57 2.67
CA ALA A 462 -16.30 4.86 2.97
C ALA A 462 -16.43 5.86 4.13
N ILE A 463 -15.70 5.63 5.24
CA ILE A 463 -15.68 6.53 6.40
C ILE A 463 -15.17 7.93 5.98
N SER A 464 -14.09 7.98 5.21
CA SER A 464 -13.51 9.24 4.73
C SER A 464 -14.49 10.01 3.85
N LEU A 465 -15.16 9.32 2.92
CA LEU A 465 -16.14 9.90 2.02
C LEU A 465 -17.39 10.40 2.77
N PHE A 466 -17.90 9.57 3.69
CA PHE A 466 -19.04 9.92 4.53
C PHE A 466 -18.73 11.14 5.40
N TRP A 467 -17.59 11.15 6.07
CA TRP A 467 -17.16 12.29 6.91
C TRP A 467 -17.00 13.56 6.10
N MET A 468 -16.34 13.47 4.92
CA MET A 468 -16.17 14.59 4.02
C MET A 468 -17.55 15.16 3.60
N ASN A 469 -18.46 14.30 3.14
CA ASN A 469 -19.78 14.71 2.67
C ASN A 469 -20.62 15.36 3.80
N THR A 470 -20.59 14.77 5.00
CA THR A 470 -21.33 15.30 6.16
C THR A 470 -20.85 16.69 6.56
N ILE A 471 -19.54 16.91 6.59
CA ILE A 471 -18.98 18.22 6.94
C ILE A 471 -19.27 19.26 5.85
N ILE A 472 -19.16 18.89 4.59
CA ILE A 472 -19.46 19.82 3.49
C ILE A 472 -20.93 20.23 3.52
N LYS A 473 -21.86 19.27 3.69
CA LYS A 473 -23.28 19.61 3.86
C LYS A 473 -23.50 20.55 5.04
N LYS A 474 -22.85 20.30 6.18
CA LYS A 474 -22.97 21.15 7.37
C LYS A 474 -22.43 22.56 7.13
N MET A 475 -21.28 22.69 6.47
CA MET A 475 -20.70 23.99 6.12
C MET A 475 -21.58 24.76 5.11
N THR A 476 -22.08 24.09 4.08
CA THR A 476 -22.93 24.70 3.04
C THR A 476 -24.25 25.19 3.62
N HIS A 477 -24.84 24.45 4.58
CA HIS A 477 -26.10 24.87 5.19
C HIS A 477 -25.96 25.97 6.26
N LYS A 478 -24.81 26.02 7.00
CA LYS A 478 -24.64 26.96 8.11
C LYS A 478 -23.93 28.25 7.76
N GLU A 479 -22.89 28.19 6.90
CA GLU A 479 -21.97 29.33 6.71
C GLU A 479 -22.18 30.07 5.36
N ALA A 480 -22.77 29.43 4.36
CA ALA A 480 -22.96 30.07 3.06
C ALA A 480 -24.02 29.39 2.18
N PRO A 481 -25.31 29.51 2.50
CA PRO A 481 -26.38 28.89 1.71
C PRO A 481 -26.45 29.40 0.26
N HIS A 482 -25.89 30.58 -0.02
CA HIS A 482 -25.87 31.22 -1.33
C HIS A 482 -24.61 30.98 -2.18
N ILE A 483 -23.60 30.24 -1.64
CA ILE A 483 -22.34 29.96 -2.35
C ILE A 483 -22.21 28.45 -2.66
N LYS A 484 -23.31 27.79 -3.03
CA LYS A 484 -23.34 26.35 -3.27
C LYS A 484 -22.30 25.86 -4.30
N ASP A 485 -21.94 26.72 -5.26
CA ASP A 485 -21.07 26.37 -6.39
C ASP A 485 -19.73 27.15 -6.43
N ARG A 486 -19.50 28.08 -5.49
CA ARG A 486 -18.35 29.00 -5.52
C ARG A 486 -17.32 28.84 -4.41
N ILE A 487 -17.47 27.92 -3.47
CA ILE A 487 -16.57 27.80 -2.30
C ILE A 487 -15.11 27.47 -2.68
N GLU A 488 -14.86 27.05 -3.90
CA GLU A 488 -13.50 26.71 -4.40
C GLU A 488 -12.98 27.65 -5.49
N HIS A 489 -13.76 28.64 -5.93
CA HIS A 489 -13.36 29.57 -7.03
C HIS A 489 -13.05 30.98 -6.56
N VAL A 490 -12.93 31.22 -5.26
CA VAL A 490 -12.86 32.58 -4.70
C VAL A 490 -11.45 33.19 -4.80
N ASN A 491 -10.51 32.71 -5.53
CA ASN A 491 -9.24 33.47 -5.70
C ASN A 491 -8.47 33.21 -6.99
N CYS A 492 -9.15 33.02 -8.10
CA CYS A 492 -8.45 33.06 -9.40
C CYS A 492 -8.59 34.38 -10.18
N ASN A 493 -9.23 35.40 -9.60
CA ASN A 493 -9.30 36.72 -10.20
C ASN A 493 -9.05 37.79 -9.11
N LYS A 494 -7.81 38.05 -8.83
CA LYS A 494 -7.31 39.39 -8.45
C LYS A 494 -5.91 39.50 -8.99
N ASP A 495 -5.83 40.25 -10.06
CA ASP A 495 -4.78 41.09 -10.65
C ASP A 495 -3.35 40.85 -10.22
#